data_99981b4a3357081e6cead864cf7318fc
#
_entry.id   99981b4a3357081e6cead864cf7318fc
#
_cell.length_a   1.000
_cell.length_b   1.000
_cell.length_c   1.000
_cell.angle_alpha   90.00
_cell.angle_beta   90.00
_cell.angle_gamma   90.00
#
_symmetry.space_group_name_H-M   'P 1'
#
loop_
_entity.id
_entity.type
_entity.pdbx_description
1 polymer ?
#
loop_
_entity_poly.entity_id
_entity_poly.type
_entity_poly.pdbx_seq_one_letter_code
_entity_poly.pdbx_strand_id
1 'polypeptide(L)'
;MRLTRRAVLKVPAVAATVAAVVLGPGLSAVAEPAPRVIAPEADVSHHGRVSLGEERIGIQLRTGNRGPSPLADVTVRLRFSVPLAAWQRLPQGCLRGGSRTVLCATGPLRVDGPARRTALGLRFTGRPTEVAVRVDTVWNGGASDRNRKNDTQEVLALATGDPYVF
;
A
#
# COMPACT_ATOMS: atom_id res chain seq x y z
N MET A 1 -3.64 -1.30 -79.70
CA MET A 1 -2.72 -0.29 -80.28
C MET A 1 -2.89 1.01 -79.53
N ARG A 2 -2.09 1.25 -78.47
CA ARG A 2 -1.94 2.56 -77.80
C ARG A 2 -0.56 2.64 -77.16
N LEU A 3 0.22 3.58 -77.62
CA LEU A 3 1.61 3.85 -77.24
C LEU A 3 1.66 4.49 -75.84
N THR A 4 2.49 3.95 -75.01
CA THR A 4 2.86 4.53 -73.71
C THR A 4 4.11 5.44 -73.88
N ARG A 5 3.94 6.73 -73.60
CA ARG A 5 5.01 7.72 -73.59
C ARG A 5 5.83 7.56 -72.30
N ARG A 6 7.13 7.35 -72.46
CA ARG A 6 8.11 7.40 -71.34
C ARG A 6 8.44 8.84 -71.00
N ALA A 7 8.16 9.28 -69.75
CA ALA A 7 8.61 10.54 -69.24
C ALA A 7 10.05 10.40 -68.68
N VAL A 8 10.95 11.21 -69.17
CA VAL A 8 12.35 11.30 -68.72
C VAL A 8 12.39 12.31 -67.61
N LEU A 9 12.72 11.88 -66.38
CA LEU A 9 12.90 12.75 -65.23
C LEU A 9 14.35 13.23 -65.19
N LYS A 10 14.51 14.55 -65.32
CA LYS A 10 15.80 15.24 -65.14
C LYS A 10 16.07 15.41 -63.62
N VAL A 11 17.17 14.88 -63.15
CA VAL A 11 17.66 15.03 -61.76
C VAL A 11 18.53 16.28 -61.72
N PRO A 12 18.26 17.26 -60.84
CA PRO A 12 19.19 18.37 -60.62
C PRO A 12 20.31 17.92 -59.66
N ALA A 13 21.55 18.28 -60.00
CA ALA A 13 22.71 18.10 -59.15
C ALA A 13 22.64 19.05 -57.93
N VAL A 14 22.61 18.49 -56.74
CA VAL A 14 22.71 19.26 -55.49
C VAL A 14 24.16 19.39 -55.10
N ALA A 15 24.66 20.61 -55.06
CA ALA A 15 26.00 20.93 -54.56
C ALA A 15 26.07 20.72 -53.06
N ALA A 16 26.94 19.87 -52.59
CA ALA A 16 27.19 19.63 -51.18
C ALA A 16 28.06 20.76 -50.62
N THR A 17 27.46 21.61 -49.79
CA THR A 17 28.19 22.56 -48.92
C THR A 17 28.63 21.84 -47.67
N VAL A 18 29.97 21.69 -47.49
CA VAL A 18 30.57 21.18 -46.27
C VAL A 18 30.50 22.27 -45.21
N ALA A 19 29.64 22.14 -44.24
CA ALA A 19 29.64 22.98 -43.05
C ALA A 19 30.66 22.45 -42.05
N ALA A 20 31.71 23.24 -41.79
CA ALA A 20 32.68 22.95 -40.72
C ALA A 20 32.00 23.14 -39.38
N VAL A 21 31.81 22.00 -38.63
CA VAL A 21 31.33 22.03 -37.26
C VAL A 21 32.53 22.39 -36.37
N VAL A 22 32.50 23.62 -35.83
CA VAL A 22 33.43 24.06 -34.78
C VAL A 22 32.98 23.36 -33.47
N LEU A 23 33.73 22.36 -33.04
CA LEU A 23 33.61 21.79 -31.69
C LEU A 23 34.07 22.82 -30.66
N GLY A 24 33.16 23.58 -30.10
CA GLY A 24 33.42 24.40 -28.91
C GLY A 24 33.65 23.49 -27.68
N PRO A 25 34.46 23.95 -26.70
CA PRO A 25 34.67 23.19 -25.46
C PRO A 25 33.32 22.99 -24.76
N GLY A 26 32.88 21.75 -24.63
CA GLY A 26 31.63 21.38 -24.00
C GLY A 26 31.55 21.92 -22.55
N LEU A 27 30.62 22.82 -22.31
CA LEU A 27 30.18 23.17 -20.97
C LEU A 27 29.58 21.91 -20.38
N SER A 28 30.35 21.22 -19.51
CA SER A 28 29.81 20.14 -18.68
C SER A 28 28.72 20.76 -17.79
N ALA A 29 27.46 20.55 -18.15
CA ALA A 29 26.34 20.87 -17.28
C ALA A 29 26.49 20.03 -16.02
N VAL A 30 26.90 20.66 -14.93
CA VAL A 30 26.86 20.05 -13.59
C VAL A 30 25.39 19.84 -13.28
N ALA A 31 24.95 18.59 -13.32
CA ALA A 31 23.59 18.23 -12.95
C ALA A 31 23.39 18.64 -11.48
N GLU A 32 22.55 19.63 -11.24
CA GLU A 32 22.14 20.06 -9.92
C GLU A 32 21.48 18.86 -9.21
N PRO A 33 21.94 18.45 -7.99
CA PRO A 33 21.37 17.31 -7.30
C PRO A 33 19.89 17.60 -7.04
N ALA A 34 19.03 16.69 -7.48
CA ALA A 34 17.60 16.79 -7.26
C ALA A 34 17.31 16.96 -5.75
N PRO A 35 16.37 17.85 -5.37
CA PRO A 35 16.04 18.08 -3.97
C PRO A 35 15.64 16.73 -3.32
N ARG A 36 16.33 16.37 -2.25
CA ARG A 36 15.99 15.19 -1.45
C ARG A 36 14.67 15.46 -0.75
N VAL A 37 13.60 14.85 -1.22
CA VAL A 37 12.34 14.83 -0.50
C VAL A 37 12.54 13.97 0.75
N ILE A 38 12.60 14.60 1.91
CA ILE A 38 12.63 13.90 3.20
C ILE A 38 11.22 13.36 3.43
N ALA A 39 11.08 12.04 3.53
CA ALA A 39 9.80 11.44 3.85
C ALA A 39 9.31 11.91 5.23
N PRO A 40 8.02 12.20 5.42
CA PRO A 40 7.47 12.50 6.73
C PRO A 40 7.74 11.34 7.70
N GLU A 41 7.93 11.63 8.97
CA GLU A 41 8.17 10.63 10.01
C GLU A 41 6.89 10.36 10.79
N ALA A 42 6.53 9.10 10.97
CA ALA A 42 5.36 8.65 11.71
C ALA A 42 5.74 7.56 12.72
N ASP A 43 4.84 7.26 13.65
CA ASP A 43 4.93 6.16 14.61
C ASP A 43 3.52 5.56 14.75
N VAL A 44 3.22 4.61 13.85
CA VAL A 44 1.92 3.94 13.80
C VAL A 44 1.91 2.79 14.80
N SER A 45 0.88 2.73 15.62
CA SER A 45 0.71 1.66 16.60
C SER A 45 -0.66 0.99 16.51
N HIS A 46 -0.68 -0.32 16.73
CA HIS A 46 -1.89 -1.12 16.76
C HIS A 46 -2.09 -1.73 18.13
N HIS A 47 -3.30 -1.59 18.65
CA HIS A 47 -3.76 -2.22 19.87
C HIS A 47 -5.17 -2.72 19.68
N GLY A 48 -5.53 -3.79 20.35
CA GLY A 48 -6.87 -4.28 20.19
C GLY A 48 -7.21 -5.50 21.01
N ARG A 49 -8.33 -6.09 20.65
CA ARG A 49 -8.76 -7.37 21.19
C ARG A 49 -9.42 -8.22 20.12
N VAL A 50 -9.25 -9.51 20.25
CA VAL A 50 -9.84 -10.54 19.40
C VAL A 50 -10.59 -11.51 20.30
N SER A 51 -11.78 -11.92 19.90
CA SER A 51 -12.52 -13.01 20.51
C SER A 51 -12.98 -13.99 19.44
N LEU A 52 -12.72 -15.28 19.63
CA LEU A 52 -13.16 -16.33 18.73
C LEU A 52 -14.25 -17.15 19.41
N GLY A 53 -15.46 -17.10 18.85
CA GLY A 53 -16.55 -17.99 19.21
C GLY A 53 -16.68 -19.10 18.16
N GLU A 54 -17.69 -19.94 18.29
CA GLU A 54 -17.90 -21.14 17.46
C GLU A 54 -17.98 -20.84 15.95
N GLU A 55 -18.59 -19.72 15.56
CA GLU A 55 -18.81 -19.42 14.14
C GLU A 55 -18.16 -18.12 13.68
N ARG A 56 -17.71 -17.27 14.58
CA ARG A 56 -17.27 -15.92 14.28
C ARG A 56 -16.07 -15.49 15.10
N ILE A 57 -15.20 -14.73 14.47
CA ILE A 57 -14.19 -13.95 15.16
C ILE A 57 -14.65 -12.48 15.23
N GLY A 58 -14.63 -11.91 16.43
CA GLY A 58 -14.80 -10.49 16.67
C GLY A 58 -13.45 -9.82 16.86
N ILE A 59 -13.19 -8.72 16.16
CA ILE A 59 -11.95 -7.95 16.28
C ILE A 59 -12.31 -6.51 16.55
N GLN A 60 -11.68 -5.91 17.54
CA GLN A 60 -11.72 -4.48 17.81
C GLN A 60 -10.30 -3.94 17.78
N LEU A 61 -9.97 -3.24 16.70
CA LEU A 61 -8.65 -2.67 16.46
C LEU A 61 -8.67 -1.16 16.72
N ARG A 62 -7.59 -0.65 17.30
CA ARG A 62 -7.32 0.78 17.50
C ARG A 62 -5.97 1.08 16.89
N THR A 63 -5.95 1.99 15.92
CA THR A 63 -4.73 2.44 15.25
C THR A 63 -4.48 3.90 15.57
N GLY A 64 -3.31 4.19 16.11
CA GLY A 64 -2.86 5.54 16.47
C GLY A 64 -1.58 5.93 15.73
N ASN A 65 -1.23 7.22 15.81
CA ASN A 65 0.02 7.77 15.31
C ASN A 65 0.62 8.69 16.39
N ARG A 66 1.81 8.35 16.87
CA ARG A 66 2.59 9.15 17.85
C ARG A 66 3.80 9.82 17.23
N GLY A 67 3.98 9.68 15.92
CA GLY A 67 5.06 10.36 15.21
C GLY A 67 4.75 11.83 14.94
N PRO A 68 5.77 12.60 14.52
CA PRO A 68 5.65 14.04 14.37
C PRO A 68 4.82 14.48 13.17
N SER A 69 4.55 13.59 12.21
CA SER A 69 3.81 13.94 10.99
C SER A 69 2.42 13.31 10.99
N PRO A 70 1.35 14.07 10.66
CA PRO A 70 0.03 13.51 10.49
C PRO A 70 -0.01 12.64 9.22
N LEU A 71 -0.82 11.59 9.23
CA LEU A 71 -1.04 10.70 8.11
C LEU A 71 -2.44 10.91 7.53
N ALA A 72 -2.54 11.00 6.21
CA ALA A 72 -3.82 11.12 5.53
C ALA A 72 -4.64 9.83 5.59
N ASP A 73 -3.96 8.69 5.55
CA ASP A 73 -4.54 7.37 5.69
C ASP A 73 -3.47 6.34 6.02
N VAL A 74 -3.88 5.23 6.64
CA VAL A 74 -3.05 4.05 6.88
C VAL A 74 -3.83 2.82 6.46
N THR A 75 -3.19 1.94 5.69
CA THR A 75 -3.78 0.64 5.36
C THR A 75 -3.24 -0.42 6.32
N VAL A 76 -4.14 -0.97 7.10
CA VAL A 76 -3.87 -2.07 8.02
C VAL A 76 -4.26 -3.38 7.36
N ARG A 77 -3.38 -4.37 7.44
CA ARG A 77 -3.63 -5.73 6.99
C ARG A 77 -3.88 -6.64 8.19
N LEU A 78 -4.96 -7.41 8.12
CA LEU A 78 -5.24 -8.50 9.04
C LEU A 78 -5.08 -9.81 8.29
N ARG A 79 -4.19 -10.68 8.75
CA ARG A 79 -3.97 -12.02 8.22
C ARG A 79 -4.40 -13.06 9.22
N PHE A 80 -5.05 -14.12 8.75
CA PHE A 80 -5.59 -15.19 9.55
C PHE A 80 -4.92 -16.52 9.22
N SER A 81 -4.70 -17.39 10.20
CA SER A 81 -4.15 -18.72 9.98
C SER A 81 -5.08 -19.63 9.18
N VAL A 82 -6.38 -19.34 9.17
CA VAL A 82 -7.43 -20.11 8.50
C VAL A 82 -8.16 -19.28 7.44
N PRO A 83 -8.75 -19.92 6.40
CA PRO A 83 -9.47 -19.22 5.35
C PRO A 83 -10.78 -18.60 5.87
N LEU A 84 -11.05 -17.38 5.45
CA LEU A 84 -12.31 -16.68 5.68
C LEU A 84 -13.42 -17.26 4.79
N ALA A 85 -14.64 -17.30 5.27
CA ALA A 85 -15.81 -17.65 4.47
C ALA A 85 -15.92 -16.75 3.23
N ALA A 86 -16.35 -17.32 2.08
CA ALA A 86 -16.32 -16.63 0.79
C ALA A 86 -17.19 -15.38 0.78
N TRP A 87 -18.41 -15.50 1.26
CA TRP A 87 -19.42 -14.44 1.19
C TRP A 87 -19.70 -13.88 2.58
N GLN A 88 -19.15 -12.69 2.84
CA GLN A 88 -19.42 -11.94 4.07
C GLN A 88 -19.25 -10.45 3.84
N ARG A 89 -20.03 -9.65 4.55
CA ARG A 89 -19.93 -8.20 4.51
C ARG A 89 -18.75 -7.76 5.35
N LEU A 90 -17.91 -6.89 4.77
CA LEU A 90 -16.85 -6.18 5.49
C LEU A 90 -17.35 -4.77 5.86
N PRO A 91 -16.82 -4.16 6.93
CA PRO A 91 -17.10 -2.77 7.25
C PRO A 91 -16.64 -1.84 6.12
N GLN A 92 -17.21 -0.63 6.12
CA GLN A 92 -16.75 0.41 5.21
C GLN A 92 -15.24 0.68 5.40
N GLY A 93 -14.53 0.88 4.30
CA GLY A 93 -13.07 1.06 4.30
C GLY A 93 -12.29 -0.25 4.39
N CYS A 94 -12.94 -1.40 4.54
CA CYS A 94 -12.29 -2.70 4.49
C CYS A 94 -12.60 -3.46 3.22
N LEU A 95 -11.62 -4.18 2.70
CA LEU A 95 -11.74 -5.04 1.53
C LEU A 95 -11.04 -6.39 1.74
N ARG A 96 -11.44 -7.37 0.97
CA ARG A 96 -10.83 -8.69 0.98
C ARG A 96 -9.54 -8.67 0.17
N GLY A 97 -8.40 -8.94 0.82
CA GLY A 97 -7.08 -9.03 0.19
C GLY A 97 -6.70 -10.46 -0.25
N GLY A 98 -7.58 -11.44 0.01
CA GLY A 98 -7.34 -12.86 -0.30
C GLY A 98 -8.18 -13.79 0.58
N SER A 99 -7.94 -15.11 0.48
CA SER A 99 -8.70 -16.10 1.28
C SER A 99 -8.50 -15.97 2.79
N ARG A 100 -7.37 -15.42 3.21
CA ARG A 100 -6.96 -15.29 4.63
C ARG A 100 -6.61 -13.85 5.01
N THR A 101 -7.01 -12.85 4.22
CA THR A 101 -6.54 -11.47 4.40
C THR A 101 -7.66 -10.47 4.23
N VAL A 102 -7.70 -9.51 5.15
CA VAL A 102 -8.52 -8.29 5.06
C VAL A 102 -7.59 -7.09 5.13
N LEU A 103 -7.84 -6.09 4.29
CA LEU A 103 -7.17 -4.80 4.29
C LEU A 103 -8.17 -3.74 4.71
N CYS A 104 -7.81 -2.86 5.64
CA CYS A 104 -8.67 -1.79 6.11
C CYS A 104 -7.95 -0.44 6.06
N ALA A 105 -8.58 0.55 5.45
CA ALA A 105 -8.18 1.93 5.53
C ALA A 105 -8.66 2.54 6.85
N THR A 106 -7.79 3.25 7.56
CA THR A 106 -8.12 3.87 8.85
C THR A 106 -8.76 5.25 8.71
N GLY A 107 -8.53 5.91 7.56
CA GLY A 107 -8.67 7.34 7.41
C GLY A 107 -7.57 8.12 8.13
N PRO A 108 -7.71 9.45 8.25
CA PRO A 108 -6.66 10.31 8.78
C PRO A 108 -6.26 9.98 10.22
N LEU A 109 -4.95 9.92 10.48
CA LEU A 109 -4.36 9.78 11.80
C LEU A 109 -3.60 11.07 12.16
N ARG A 110 -4.09 11.80 13.15
CA ARG A 110 -3.41 13.00 13.68
C ARG A 110 -2.28 12.58 14.62
N VAL A 111 -1.28 13.41 14.70
CA VAL A 111 -0.22 13.31 15.74
C VAL A 111 -0.87 13.34 17.12
N ASP A 112 -0.58 12.35 17.94
CA ASP A 112 -1.12 12.19 19.30
C ASP A 112 -2.66 12.34 19.40
N GLY A 113 -3.34 12.18 18.26
CA GLY A 113 -4.79 12.27 18.17
C GLY A 113 -5.50 11.00 18.66
N PRO A 114 -6.84 11.03 18.73
CA PRO A 114 -7.61 9.86 19.10
C PRO A 114 -7.40 8.73 18.09
N ALA A 115 -7.10 7.53 18.59
CA ALA A 115 -6.92 6.34 17.75
C ALA A 115 -8.17 6.03 16.94
N ARG A 116 -8.00 5.67 15.68
CA ARG A 116 -9.07 5.19 14.81
C ARG A 116 -9.47 3.78 15.22
N ARG A 117 -10.77 3.53 15.21
CA ARG A 117 -11.34 2.23 15.59
C ARG A 117 -11.86 1.51 14.37
N THR A 118 -11.46 0.24 14.23
CA THR A 118 -11.99 -0.67 13.21
C THR A 118 -12.58 -1.88 13.93
N ALA A 119 -13.85 -2.18 13.69
CA ALA A 119 -14.53 -3.34 14.24
C ALA A 119 -14.87 -4.32 13.12
N LEU A 120 -14.47 -5.58 13.28
CA LEU A 120 -14.70 -6.65 12.31
C LEU A 120 -15.43 -7.81 13.00
N GLY A 121 -16.44 -8.36 12.31
CA GLY A 121 -17.06 -9.62 12.68
C GLY A 121 -16.99 -10.55 11.48
N LEU A 122 -16.09 -11.53 11.51
CA LEU A 122 -15.78 -12.37 10.36
C LEU A 122 -16.15 -13.84 10.63
N ARG A 123 -16.45 -14.56 9.55
CA ARG A 123 -16.65 -16.01 9.58
C ARG A 123 -15.51 -16.71 8.86
N PHE A 124 -15.18 -17.91 9.30
CA PHE A 124 -14.21 -18.78 8.64
C PHE A 124 -14.88 -19.88 7.82
N THR A 125 -14.11 -20.49 6.96
CA THR A 125 -14.49 -21.75 6.34
C THR A 125 -14.29 -22.85 7.38
N GLY A 126 -15.40 -23.47 7.82
CA GLY A 126 -15.38 -24.43 8.93
C GLY A 126 -15.47 -23.76 10.31
N ARG A 127 -15.20 -24.57 11.35
CA ARG A 127 -15.24 -24.14 12.76
C ARG A 127 -13.86 -24.38 13.39
N PRO A 128 -12.93 -23.43 13.26
CA PRO A 128 -11.61 -23.58 13.85
C PRO A 128 -11.68 -23.49 15.38
N THR A 129 -10.91 -24.30 16.07
CA THR A 129 -10.77 -24.27 17.54
C THR A 129 -9.81 -23.16 17.97
N GLU A 130 -8.95 -22.71 17.07
CA GLU A 130 -8.01 -21.62 17.29
C GLU A 130 -7.73 -20.87 16.00
N VAL A 131 -7.40 -19.60 16.11
CA VAL A 131 -7.00 -18.73 14.99
C VAL A 131 -5.88 -17.81 15.41
N ALA A 132 -4.74 -17.86 14.71
CA ALA A 132 -3.73 -16.82 14.80
C ALA A 132 -4.14 -15.64 13.90
N VAL A 133 -4.12 -14.45 14.47
CA VAL A 133 -4.40 -13.17 13.80
C VAL A 133 -3.15 -12.32 13.85
N ARG A 134 -2.64 -11.97 12.68
CA ARG A 134 -1.55 -10.99 12.54
C ARG A 134 -2.11 -9.69 11.99
N VAL A 135 -1.79 -8.60 12.67
CA VAL A 135 -2.14 -7.22 12.28
C VAL A 135 -0.85 -6.48 11.95
N ASP A 136 -0.77 -5.86 10.79
CA ASP A 136 0.39 -5.08 10.38
C ASP A 136 0.02 -3.91 9.47
N THR A 137 0.83 -2.85 9.52
CA THR A 137 0.75 -1.73 8.59
C THR A 137 1.37 -2.12 7.26
N VAL A 138 0.62 -1.99 6.15
CA VAL A 138 1.15 -2.23 4.80
C VAL A 138 1.37 -0.96 4.00
N TRP A 139 0.71 0.13 4.39
CA TRP A 139 0.91 1.44 3.80
C TRP A 139 0.56 2.53 4.82
N ASN A 140 1.37 3.58 4.90
CA ASN A 140 1.24 4.68 5.84
C ASN A 140 1.44 6.06 5.18
N GLY A 141 1.04 6.19 3.91
CA GLY A 141 1.21 7.45 3.17
C GLY A 141 2.65 7.72 2.71
N GLY A 142 3.54 6.72 2.74
CA GLY A 142 4.94 6.87 2.40
C GLY A 142 5.80 7.50 3.51
N ALA A 143 5.27 7.59 4.73
CA ALA A 143 6.02 8.05 5.89
C ALA A 143 7.07 7.02 6.34
N SER A 144 8.17 7.50 6.91
CA SER A 144 9.16 6.67 7.59
C SER A 144 8.67 6.34 8.99
N ASP A 145 8.59 5.06 9.34
CA ASP A 145 8.29 4.62 10.70
C ASP A 145 9.50 3.89 11.27
N ARG A 146 10.09 4.45 12.33
CA ARG A 146 11.28 3.90 12.97
C ARG A 146 10.96 2.85 14.04
N ASN A 147 9.72 2.81 14.50
CA ASN A 147 9.28 1.91 15.56
C ASN A 147 8.37 0.80 15.04
N ARG A 148 8.86 0.02 14.10
CA ARG A 148 8.11 -1.08 13.47
C ARG A 148 7.67 -2.19 14.42
N LYS A 149 8.08 -2.15 15.67
CA LYS A 149 7.69 -3.16 16.67
C LYS A 149 6.26 -2.99 17.17
N ASN A 150 5.71 -1.78 17.12
CA ASN A 150 4.34 -1.48 17.55
C ASN A 150 3.34 -1.42 16.39
N ASP A 151 3.81 -1.41 15.13
CA ASP A 151 2.98 -1.45 13.93
C ASP A 151 2.67 -2.89 13.45
N THR A 152 3.17 -3.88 14.18
CA THR A 152 2.93 -5.31 13.91
C THR A 152 2.59 -6.03 15.20
N GLN A 153 1.46 -6.75 15.21
CA GLN A 153 0.96 -7.52 16.33
C GLN A 153 0.56 -8.92 15.88
N GLU A 154 0.67 -9.89 16.78
CA GLU A 154 0.19 -11.25 16.53
C GLU A 154 -0.48 -11.77 17.79
N VAL A 155 -1.64 -12.39 17.64
CA VAL A 155 -2.43 -12.96 18.73
C VAL A 155 -3.04 -14.29 18.32
N LEU A 156 -2.97 -15.28 19.22
CA LEU A 156 -3.67 -16.56 19.09
C LEU A 156 -4.97 -16.47 19.88
N ALA A 157 -6.11 -16.63 19.20
CA ALA A 157 -7.42 -16.68 19.82
C ALA A 157 -7.95 -18.13 19.82
N LEU A 158 -8.39 -18.62 20.98
CA LEU A 158 -9.06 -19.90 21.13
C LEU A 158 -10.58 -19.73 21.03
N ALA A 159 -11.30 -20.78 20.59
CA ALA A 159 -12.75 -20.74 20.40
C ALA A 159 -13.53 -20.86 21.74
N THR A 160 -13.07 -20.16 22.75
CA THR A 160 -13.71 -20.06 24.08
C THR A 160 -14.69 -18.89 24.19
N GLY A 161 -14.62 -17.94 23.24
CA GLY A 161 -15.34 -16.67 23.31
C GLY A 161 -14.63 -15.60 24.12
N ASP A 162 -13.53 -15.93 24.80
CA ASP A 162 -12.77 -14.99 25.63
C ASP A 162 -12.06 -13.92 24.77
N PRO A 163 -11.87 -12.70 25.30
CA PRO A 163 -11.10 -11.67 24.62
C PRO A 163 -9.59 -11.83 24.87
N TYR A 164 -8.83 -11.86 23.80
CA TYR A 164 -7.36 -11.82 23.79
C TYR A 164 -6.91 -10.43 23.35
N VAL A 165 -6.08 -9.77 24.14
CA VAL A 165 -5.59 -8.41 23.88
C VAL A 165 -4.18 -8.44 23.28
N PHE A 166 -3.86 -7.39 22.49
CA PHE A 166 -2.55 -7.18 21.87
C PHE A 166 -2.20 -5.69 21.78
#